data_93920753bb6480165c1c53f4dba43477
#
_entry.id   93920753bb6480165c1c53f4dba43477
#
_cell.length_a   1.000
_cell.length_b   1.000
_cell.length_c   1.000
_cell.angle_alpha   90.00
_cell.angle_beta   90.00
_cell.angle_gamma   90.00
#
_symmetry.space_group_name_H-M   'P 1'
#
loop_
_entity.id
_entity.type
_entity.pdbx_description
1 polymer ?
#
loop_
_entity_poly.entity_id
_entity_poly.type
_entity_poly.pdbx_seq_one_letter_code
_entity_poly.pdbx_strand_id
1 'polypeptide(L)'
;MKKVLIVDDNDRYANHLKVYFDQKNIKSDRAYDAKQGWDMFQKSNDYDMIVSDVTMETQTSGLWMMRRIYQSGYKGVMVIASTGFDVWGVMPFSSYFLTWFCGLHWMIPKVPLKQGTVEWVPTILSKGKTNPF
;
A
#
# COMPACT_ATOMS: atom_id res chain seq x y z
N MET A 1 -15.59 -0.10 3.77
CA MET A 1 -14.46 0.64 3.19
C MET A 1 -14.98 1.45 2.02
N LYS A 2 -14.67 2.73 1.98
CA LYS A 2 -15.26 3.66 1.01
C LYS A 2 -14.24 4.38 0.14
N LYS A 3 -13.04 4.62 0.65
CA LYS A 3 -12.06 5.48 -0.02
C LYS A 3 -10.62 5.03 0.22
N VAL A 4 -9.84 4.97 -0.85
CA VAL A 4 -8.44 4.51 -0.85
C VAL A 4 -7.56 5.58 -1.49
N LEU A 5 -6.37 5.79 -0.91
CA LEU A 5 -5.32 6.59 -1.53
C LEU A 5 -4.27 5.64 -2.13
N ILE A 6 -4.01 5.78 -3.42
CA ILE A 6 -3.01 5.02 -4.14
C ILE A 6 -1.83 5.95 -4.42
N VAL A 7 -0.65 5.60 -3.94
CA VAL A 7 0.58 6.38 -4.17
C VAL A 7 1.51 5.54 -5.02
N ASP A 8 1.58 5.84 -6.31
CA ASP A 8 2.37 5.08 -7.29
C ASP A 8 2.65 5.96 -8.50
N ASP A 9 3.90 6.07 -8.92
CA ASP A 9 4.29 6.81 -10.11
C ASP A 9 4.09 6.02 -11.41
N ASN A 10 3.84 4.73 -11.32
CA ASN A 10 3.63 3.85 -12.47
C ASN A 10 2.15 3.76 -12.82
N ASP A 11 1.77 4.25 -13.99
CA ASP A 11 0.38 4.27 -14.44
C ASP A 11 -0.23 2.88 -14.52
N ARG A 12 0.53 1.89 -14.95
CA ARG A 12 0.01 0.53 -15.12
C ARG A 12 -0.45 -0.07 -13.80
N TYR A 13 0.40 0.01 -12.77
CA TYR A 13 0.04 -0.50 -11.44
C TYR A 13 -1.10 0.29 -10.83
N ALA A 14 -1.04 1.61 -10.90
CA ALA A 14 -2.07 2.47 -10.36
C ALA A 14 -3.42 2.22 -11.02
N ASN A 15 -3.45 2.04 -12.34
CA ASN A 15 -4.68 1.78 -13.08
C ASN A 15 -5.26 0.41 -12.73
N HIS A 16 -4.44 -0.62 -12.58
CA HIS A 16 -4.91 -1.93 -12.15
C HIS A 16 -5.53 -1.89 -10.77
N LEU A 17 -4.90 -1.18 -9.84
CA LEU A 17 -5.47 -0.99 -8.50
C LEU A 17 -6.78 -0.21 -8.54
N LYS A 18 -6.84 0.85 -9.35
CA LYS A 18 -8.05 1.64 -9.51
C LYS A 18 -9.20 0.79 -10.03
N VAL A 19 -8.98 0.00 -11.07
CA VAL A 19 -9.99 -0.89 -11.63
C VAL A 19 -10.47 -1.89 -10.57
N TYR A 20 -9.53 -2.47 -9.84
CA TYR A 20 -9.85 -3.41 -8.77
C TYR A 20 -10.77 -2.79 -7.70
N PHE A 21 -10.43 -1.59 -7.23
CA PHE A 21 -11.26 -0.91 -6.23
C PHE A 21 -12.59 -0.44 -6.80
N ASP A 22 -12.62 0.02 -8.05
CA ASP A 22 -13.87 0.40 -8.72
C ASP A 22 -14.85 -0.77 -8.78
N GLN A 23 -14.36 -1.97 -9.03
CA GLN A 23 -15.20 -3.18 -9.06
C GLN A 23 -15.80 -3.52 -7.70
N LYS A 24 -15.21 -3.02 -6.62
CA LYS A 24 -15.71 -3.18 -5.25
C LYS A 24 -16.50 -1.98 -4.75
N ASN A 25 -16.80 -1.02 -5.63
CA ASN A 25 -17.48 0.24 -5.30
C ASN A 25 -16.70 1.07 -4.27
N ILE A 26 -15.37 1.02 -4.33
CA ILE A 26 -14.48 1.79 -3.47
C ILE A 26 -13.88 2.91 -4.31
N LYS A 27 -14.05 4.15 -3.87
CA LYS A 27 -13.44 5.31 -4.52
C LYS A 27 -11.94 5.32 -4.28
N SER A 28 -11.16 5.62 -5.31
CA SER A 28 -9.71 5.76 -5.18
C SER A 28 -9.23 7.11 -5.68
N ASP A 29 -8.31 7.72 -4.94
CA ASP A 29 -7.54 8.87 -5.36
C ASP A 29 -6.11 8.41 -5.63
N ARG A 30 -5.44 9.07 -6.55
CA ARG A 30 -4.07 8.73 -6.91
C ARG A 30 -3.12 9.88 -6.68
N ALA A 31 -1.99 9.61 -6.01
CA ALA A 31 -0.83 10.46 -5.93
C ALA A 31 0.32 9.85 -6.74
N TYR A 32 1.11 10.69 -7.39
CA TYR A 32 2.21 10.26 -8.25
C TYR A 32 3.53 10.08 -7.50
N ASP A 33 3.65 10.69 -6.33
CA ASP A 33 4.84 10.58 -5.48
C ASP A 33 4.48 10.71 -4.01
N ALA A 34 5.47 10.53 -3.15
CA ALA A 34 5.28 10.56 -1.71
C ALA A 34 4.85 11.93 -1.20
N LYS A 35 5.37 13.01 -1.78
CA LYS A 35 5.01 14.37 -1.39
C LYS A 35 3.54 14.64 -1.69
N GLN A 36 3.10 14.32 -2.88
CA GLN A 36 1.70 14.48 -3.25
C GLN A 36 0.80 13.59 -2.38
N GLY A 37 1.23 12.36 -2.11
CA GLY A 37 0.49 11.44 -1.24
C GLY A 37 0.31 11.99 0.16
N TRP A 38 1.37 12.54 0.73
CA TRP A 38 1.30 13.18 2.04
C TRP A 38 0.36 14.39 2.03
N ASP A 39 0.48 15.25 1.02
CA ASP A 39 -0.38 16.44 0.91
C ASP A 39 -1.86 16.06 0.77
N MET A 40 -2.17 15.05 -0.03
CA MET A 40 -3.54 14.55 -0.21
C MET A 40 -4.07 13.94 1.09
N PHE A 41 -3.25 13.18 1.79
CA PHE A 41 -3.62 12.61 3.08
C PHE A 41 -3.96 13.72 4.10
N GLN A 42 -3.18 14.78 4.15
CA GLN A 42 -3.44 15.87 5.08
C GLN A 42 -4.72 16.65 4.75
N LYS A 43 -5.04 16.80 3.47
CA LYS A 43 -6.24 17.52 3.02
C LYS A 43 -7.52 16.72 3.20
N SER A 44 -7.44 15.41 3.04
CA SER A 44 -8.60 14.52 3.07
C SER A 44 -8.25 13.30 3.91
N ASN A 45 -8.22 13.46 5.22
CA ASN A 45 -7.84 12.40 6.15
C ASN A 45 -8.93 11.35 6.36
N ASP A 46 -9.84 11.20 5.40
CA ASP A 46 -10.95 10.25 5.42
C ASP A 46 -10.66 8.95 4.64
N TYR A 47 -9.40 8.71 4.28
CA TYR A 47 -9.03 7.48 3.62
C TYR A 47 -9.12 6.27 4.57
N ASP A 48 -9.77 5.22 4.11
CA ASP A 48 -9.88 3.95 4.85
C ASP A 48 -8.65 3.06 4.65
N MET A 49 -7.94 3.26 3.54
CA MET A 49 -6.75 2.49 3.18
C MET A 49 -5.77 3.38 2.44
N ILE A 50 -4.50 3.13 2.64
CA ILE A 50 -3.41 3.73 1.85
C ILE A 50 -2.59 2.62 1.26
N VAL A 51 -2.45 2.63 -0.07
CA VAL A 51 -1.61 1.70 -0.82
C VAL A 51 -0.46 2.51 -1.41
N SER A 52 0.75 2.20 -1.01
CA SER A 52 1.94 2.88 -1.52
C SER A 52 2.87 1.92 -2.24
N ASP A 53 3.36 2.35 -3.39
CA ASP A 53 4.48 1.71 -4.05
C ASP A 53 5.75 1.95 -3.25
N VAL A 54 6.48 0.89 -2.99
CA VAL A 54 7.82 0.95 -2.42
C VAL A 54 8.73 0.09 -3.29
N THR A 55 9.65 0.74 -3.98
CA THR A 55 10.70 0.03 -4.70
C THR A 55 11.94 -0.03 -3.81
N MET A 56 12.48 -1.21 -3.63
CA MET A 56 13.60 -1.44 -2.72
C MET A 56 14.92 -0.80 -3.20
N GLU A 57 15.02 -0.44 -4.48
CA GLU A 57 16.30 -0.09 -5.08
C GLU A 57 16.61 1.40 -5.09
N THR A 58 15.63 2.30 -5.25
CA THR A 58 15.91 3.71 -5.50
C THR A 58 15.03 4.70 -4.77
N GLN A 59 13.91 4.27 -4.17
CA GLN A 59 12.97 5.21 -3.54
C GLN A 59 12.51 4.73 -2.18
N THR A 60 13.11 5.29 -1.16
CA THR A 60 12.64 5.12 0.21
C THR A 60 11.57 6.14 0.59
N SER A 61 11.30 7.12 -0.28
CA SER A 61 10.35 8.20 0.02
C SER A 61 8.93 7.69 0.30
N GLY A 62 8.47 6.68 -0.44
CA GLY A 62 7.17 6.05 -0.16
C GLY A 62 7.11 5.41 1.22
N LEU A 63 8.18 4.75 1.62
CA LEU A 63 8.28 4.12 2.93
C LEU A 63 8.29 5.15 4.05
N TRP A 64 9.02 6.24 3.89
CA TRP A 64 9.04 7.33 4.87
C TRP A 64 7.69 8.04 4.97
N MET A 65 7.01 8.23 3.86
CA MET A 65 5.65 8.75 3.85
C MET A 65 4.71 7.85 4.66
N MET A 66 4.78 6.54 4.45
CA MET A 66 3.96 5.58 5.18
C MET A 66 4.24 5.64 6.69
N ARG A 67 5.51 5.73 7.08
CA ARG A 67 5.86 5.90 8.49
C ARG A 67 5.30 7.20 9.06
N ARG A 68 5.38 8.29 8.31
CA ARG A 68 4.86 9.59 8.73
C ARG A 68 3.34 9.55 8.95
N ILE A 69 2.62 8.92 8.04
CA ILE A 69 1.18 8.70 8.18
C ILE A 69 0.88 7.84 9.41
N TYR A 70 1.61 6.76 9.59
CA TYR A 70 1.44 5.89 10.76
C TYR A 70 1.67 6.66 12.06
N GLN A 71 2.75 7.43 12.14
CA GLN A 71 3.09 8.22 13.33
C GLN A 71 2.11 9.36 13.61
N SER A 72 1.34 9.80 12.61
CA SER A 72 0.30 10.82 12.81
C SER A 72 -0.94 10.29 13.53
N GLY A 73 -1.01 8.98 13.81
CA GLY A 73 -2.15 8.37 14.47
C GLY A 73 -3.20 7.80 13.53
N TYR A 74 -2.87 7.63 12.26
CA TYR A 74 -3.79 7.06 11.27
C TYR A 74 -4.23 5.65 11.68
N LYS A 75 -5.54 5.40 11.65
CA LYS A 75 -6.15 4.13 12.08
C LYS A 75 -6.62 3.24 10.93
N GLY A 76 -6.47 3.69 9.69
CA GLY A 76 -6.87 2.90 8.52
C GLY A 76 -5.87 1.81 8.17
N VAL A 77 -6.14 1.14 7.07
CA VAL A 77 -5.34 0.00 6.61
C VAL A 77 -4.13 0.51 5.82
N MET A 78 -2.96 0.02 6.17
CA MET A 78 -1.69 0.36 5.52
C MET A 78 -1.24 -0.79 4.62
N VAL A 79 -1.02 -0.49 3.34
CA VAL A 79 -0.67 -1.49 2.33
C VAL A 79 0.54 -1.03 1.52
N ILE A 80 1.45 -1.95 1.25
CA ILE A 80 2.59 -1.70 0.37
C ILE A 80 2.53 -2.64 -0.83
N ALA A 81 2.71 -2.09 -2.02
CA ALA A 81 2.91 -2.85 -3.25
C ALA A 81 4.41 -2.88 -3.58
N SER A 82 4.99 -4.06 -3.75
CA SER A 82 6.43 -4.19 -3.98
C SER A 82 6.77 -5.44 -4.78
N THR A 83 7.85 -5.37 -5.53
CA THR A 83 8.46 -6.51 -6.22
C THR A 83 9.36 -7.33 -5.29
N GLY A 84 9.79 -6.78 -4.16
CA GLY A 84 10.70 -7.45 -3.23
C GLY A 84 10.11 -8.68 -2.55
N PHE A 85 8.81 -8.88 -2.63
CA PHE A 85 8.13 -10.03 -2.03
C PHE A 85 8.45 -11.34 -2.74
N ASP A 86 8.91 -11.25 -3.98
CA ASP A 86 9.27 -12.41 -4.77
C ASP A 86 10.69 -12.89 -4.46
N VAL A 87 11.43 -12.14 -3.66
CA VAL A 87 12.78 -12.53 -3.24
C VAL A 87 12.66 -13.52 -2.09
N TRP A 88 13.06 -14.73 -2.37
CA TRP A 88 12.95 -15.83 -1.44
C TRP A 88 13.72 -15.56 -0.14
N GLY A 89 13.08 -15.80 1.01
CA GLY A 89 13.69 -15.65 2.31
C GLY A 89 13.73 -14.23 2.88
N VAL A 90 13.50 -13.21 2.06
CA VAL A 90 13.51 -11.80 2.50
C VAL A 90 12.15 -11.38 3.03
N MET A 91 11.08 -11.88 2.46
CA MET A 91 9.72 -11.44 2.76
C MET A 91 9.32 -11.55 4.24
N PRO A 92 9.54 -12.66 4.97
CA PRO A 92 9.14 -12.73 6.36
C PRO A 92 9.82 -11.69 7.23
N PHE A 93 11.13 -11.48 7.01
CA PHE A 93 11.90 -10.49 7.75
C PHE A 93 11.41 -9.08 7.44
N SER A 94 11.23 -8.76 6.15
CA SER A 94 10.74 -7.46 5.72
C SER A 94 9.34 -7.16 6.25
N SER A 95 8.47 -8.18 6.32
CA SER A 95 7.13 -8.04 6.85
C SER A 95 7.14 -7.60 8.32
N TYR A 96 7.95 -8.24 9.17
CA TYR A 96 8.08 -7.84 10.57
C TYR A 96 8.64 -6.43 10.72
N PHE A 97 9.68 -6.11 9.96
CA PHE A 97 10.27 -4.78 9.98
C PHE A 97 9.25 -3.71 9.58
N LEU A 98 8.53 -3.92 8.48
CA LEU A 98 7.58 -2.96 7.97
C LEU A 98 6.35 -2.82 8.89
N THR A 99 5.95 -3.89 9.55
CA THR A 99 4.90 -3.82 10.56
C THR A 99 5.30 -2.90 11.71
N TRP A 100 6.54 -3.04 12.18
CA TRP A 100 7.08 -2.16 13.22
C TRP A 100 7.28 -0.74 12.71
N PHE A 101 7.81 -0.58 11.50
CA PHE A 101 8.22 0.72 10.96
C PHE A 101 7.03 1.62 10.60
N CYS A 102 6.01 1.09 9.97
CA CYS A 102 4.87 1.87 9.46
C CYS A 102 3.50 1.23 9.70
N GLY A 103 3.40 0.25 10.59
CA GLY A 103 2.12 -0.38 10.91
C GLY A 103 1.48 -1.11 9.74
N LEU A 104 2.29 -1.77 8.92
CA LEU A 104 1.84 -2.42 7.70
C LEU A 104 0.86 -3.57 7.98
N HIS A 105 -0.29 -3.56 7.31
CA HIS A 105 -1.31 -4.60 7.43
C HIS A 105 -1.24 -5.63 6.29
N TRP A 106 -1.00 -5.18 5.07
CA TRP A 106 -1.04 -6.00 3.87
C TRP A 106 0.07 -5.63 2.89
N MET A 107 0.44 -6.62 2.10
CA MET A 107 1.40 -6.46 1.01
C MET A 107 0.75 -6.94 -0.29
N ILE A 108 0.97 -6.20 -1.38
CA ILE A 108 0.49 -6.58 -2.71
C ILE A 108 1.71 -6.88 -3.58
N PRO A 109 1.90 -8.14 -4.03
CA PRO A 109 2.99 -8.47 -4.96
C PRO A 109 2.76 -7.79 -6.31
N LYS A 110 3.79 -7.11 -6.81
CA LYS A 110 3.70 -6.39 -8.08
C LYS A 110 3.71 -7.29 -9.31
N VAL A 111 4.29 -8.48 -9.23
CA VAL A 111 4.33 -9.38 -10.39
C VAL A 111 2.92 -9.77 -10.83
N PRO A 112 2.03 -10.27 -9.96
CA PRO A 112 0.63 -10.47 -10.35
C PRO A 112 -0.09 -9.17 -10.69
N LEU A 113 0.17 -8.09 -9.96
CA LEU A 113 -0.46 -6.81 -10.19
C LEU A 113 -0.17 -6.26 -11.59
N LYS A 114 1.03 -6.49 -12.09
CA LYS A 114 1.40 -6.12 -13.45
C LYS A 114 0.47 -6.71 -14.51
N GLN A 115 -0.12 -7.87 -14.21
CA GLN A 115 -1.06 -8.56 -15.09
C GLN A 115 -2.52 -8.28 -14.73
N GLY A 116 -2.76 -7.38 -13.80
CA GLY A 116 -4.11 -7.00 -13.38
C GLY A 116 -4.68 -7.84 -12.24
N THR A 117 -3.89 -8.69 -11.62
CA THR A 117 -4.33 -9.53 -10.49
C THR A 117 -3.85 -8.94 -9.17
N VAL A 118 -4.80 -8.65 -8.28
CA VAL A 118 -4.48 -8.15 -6.95
C VAL A 118 -4.49 -9.31 -5.95
N GLU A 119 -3.32 -9.60 -5.40
CA GLU A 119 -3.16 -10.58 -4.35
C GLU A 119 -2.87 -9.89 -3.02
N TRP A 120 -3.40 -10.42 -1.93
CA TRP A 120 -3.24 -9.86 -0.60
C TRP A 120 -2.39 -10.79 0.26
N VAL A 121 -1.22 -10.31 0.66
CA VAL A 121 -0.32 -11.04 1.57
C VAL A 121 -0.41 -10.41 2.95
N PRO A 122 -0.93 -11.11 3.95
CA PRO A 122 -1.10 -10.53 5.28
C PRO A 122 0.22 -10.40 6.02
N THR A 123 0.35 -9.32 6.79
CA THR A 123 1.38 -9.21 7.82
C THR A 123 0.84 -9.80 9.13
N ILE A 124 1.62 -9.69 10.20
CA ILE A 124 1.20 -10.16 11.51
C ILE A 124 -0.07 -9.46 12.01
N LEU A 125 -0.30 -8.20 11.62
CA LEU A 125 -1.50 -7.44 11.98
C LEU A 125 -2.76 -7.95 11.30
N SER A 126 -2.63 -8.66 10.20
CA SER A 126 -3.75 -9.23 9.44
C SER A 126 -3.74 -10.75 9.41
N LYS A 127 -3.00 -11.37 10.34
CA LYS A 127 -2.88 -12.82 10.41
C LYS A 127 -4.24 -13.49 10.50
N GLY A 128 -4.45 -14.51 9.68
CA GLY A 128 -5.70 -15.26 9.64
C GLY A 128 -6.77 -14.68 8.71
N LYS A 129 -6.54 -13.51 8.14
CA LYS A 129 -7.45 -12.90 7.17
C LYS A 129 -6.96 -13.17 5.74
N THR A 130 -7.89 -13.17 4.79
CA THR A 130 -7.57 -13.40 3.37
C THR A 130 -7.55 -12.12 2.55
N ASN A 131 -8.22 -11.08 3.02
CA ASN A 131 -8.26 -9.76 2.37
C ASN A 131 -8.66 -8.70 3.39
N PRO A 132 -8.49 -7.40 3.07
CA PRO A 132 -8.81 -6.31 4.01
C PRO A 132 -10.30 -5.93 4.09
N PHE A 133 -11.14 -6.61 3.34
CA PHE A 133 -12.58 -6.26 3.26
C PHE A 133 -13.48 -7.06 4.18
#